data_cb40e3317d0b1c69c3d31aee722d07d6
#
_entry.id   cb40e3317d0b1c69c3d31aee722d07d6
#
_cell.length_a   1.000
_cell.length_b   1.000
_cell.length_c   1.000
_cell.angle_alpha   90.00
_cell.angle_beta   90.00
_cell.angle_gamma   90.00
#
_symmetry.space_group_name_H-M   'P 1'
#
loop_
_entity.id
_entity.type
_entity.pdbx_description
1 polymer ?
#
loop_
_entity_poly.entity_id
_entity_poly.type
_entity_poly.pdbx_seq_one_letter_code
_entity_poly.pdbx_strand_id
1 'polypeptide(L)'
;MSNCAIVGINWGDEGKGRMVDLVTADYDVVVRYQGGGNAGHTVVNEFGKFALHLLPSGIFRKGVVNILGNGVALDCESLWTEMSDVMDQGVAITPENLKISDRASLLLPWHRDLDSLEEARLADKKYGSTKQGIAPFYSDKYQKKTIMAGELLYPEKLWDHLAGILEWKNLTLERVYGAKPYTMDDLKAWVAEFGEKIKPFICDTGAFLRQAQAEGKHILFEAQLGSLRDLDYGIYPYPTSSNPIAAYAPVGSGLPTAKLDKIIGVVKAYSSCVGEGPFTCEWFGEEAEKLREAGGEYGAKTGRPRRVGPIDLVATRYGVQCQGATDIALTKLDVLSYMDEIPICARYELNGQETDAFPFPAVLPDAKPVMTAMPGWKCDISGVRKWENLPEAARNYVEYVEREIGCHITYVSVGPERDSIIIR
;
A
#
# COMPACT_ATOMS: atom_id res chain seq x y z
N MET A 1 -13.38 15.40 16.34
CA MET A 1 -13.35 14.16 15.53
C MET A 1 -12.73 14.50 14.20
N SER A 2 -11.74 13.72 13.74
CA SER A 2 -11.12 13.90 12.44
C SER A 2 -10.94 12.51 11.79
N ASN A 3 -11.36 12.38 10.56
CA ASN A 3 -11.15 11.22 9.73
C ASN A 3 -10.05 11.55 8.71
N CYS A 4 -8.90 10.91 8.79
CA CYS A 4 -7.79 11.13 7.89
C CYS A 4 -7.46 9.85 7.11
N ALA A 5 -7.10 9.98 5.84
CA ALA A 5 -6.55 8.88 5.06
C ALA A 5 -5.08 9.15 4.71
N ILE A 6 -4.22 8.15 4.90
CA ILE A 6 -2.84 8.15 4.38
C ILE A 6 -2.82 7.26 3.15
N VAL A 7 -2.51 7.84 2.00
CA VAL A 7 -2.58 7.18 0.69
C VAL A 7 -1.30 7.35 -0.11
N GLY A 8 -1.02 6.41 -1.02
CA GLY A 8 0.09 6.55 -1.97
C GLY A 8 -0.37 7.29 -3.22
N ILE A 9 0.45 8.20 -3.70
CA ILE A 9 0.12 9.00 -4.88
C ILE A 9 0.52 8.28 -6.17
N ASN A 10 1.66 7.59 -6.19
CA ASN A 10 2.21 7.01 -7.42
C ASN A 10 2.03 5.47 -7.46
N TRP A 11 3.13 4.72 -7.53
CA TRP A 11 3.13 3.25 -7.70
C TRP A 11 3.13 2.44 -6.40
N GLY A 12 3.22 3.08 -5.24
CA GLY A 12 3.42 2.44 -3.95
C GLY A 12 4.87 2.58 -3.44
N ASP A 13 5.12 2.07 -2.23
CA ASP A 13 6.42 2.15 -1.56
C ASP A 13 6.93 3.57 -1.27
N GLU A 14 6.02 4.56 -1.24
CA GLU A 14 6.36 5.96 -0.98
C GLU A 14 6.73 6.25 0.50
N GLY A 15 6.54 5.30 1.41
CA GLY A 15 6.82 5.46 2.85
C GLY A 15 5.58 5.73 3.69
N LYS A 16 4.40 5.23 3.26
CA LYS A 16 3.12 5.38 3.98
C LYS A 16 3.18 4.87 5.42
N GLY A 17 3.74 3.68 5.65
CA GLY A 17 3.81 3.11 7.00
C GLY A 17 4.49 4.03 8.00
N ARG A 18 5.59 4.68 7.60
CA ARG A 18 6.25 5.69 8.42
C ARG A 18 5.36 6.90 8.69
N MET A 19 4.62 7.38 7.68
CA MET A 19 3.70 8.50 7.85
C MET A 19 2.53 8.13 8.77
N VAL A 20 2.00 6.91 8.64
CA VAL A 20 0.98 6.37 9.56
C VAL A 20 1.53 6.33 10.99
N ASP A 21 2.71 5.71 11.22
CA ASP A 21 3.33 5.66 12.55
C ASP A 21 3.56 7.06 13.15
N LEU A 22 3.97 8.03 12.34
CA LEU A 22 4.16 9.41 12.77
C LEU A 22 2.85 10.04 13.25
N VAL A 23 1.83 10.06 12.40
CA VAL A 23 0.58 10.80 12.67
C VAL A 23 -0.36 10.05 13.60
N THR A 24 -0.18 8.73 13.80
CA THR A 24 -1.03 7.93 14.70
C THR A 24 -1.04 8.45 16.13
N ALA A 25 -0.06 9.26 16.54
CA ALA A 25 -0.07 9.92 17.86
C ALA A 25 -1.34 10.75 18.14
N ASP A 26 -1.98 11.25 17.08
CA ASP A 26 -3.17 12.11 17.15
C ASP A 26 -4.47 11.33 16.87
N TYR A 27 -4.40 9.99 16.75
CA TYR A 27 -5.53 9.15 16.38
C TYR A 27 -5.80 8.04 17.40
N ASP A 28 -7.08 7.73 17.58
CA ASP A 28 -7.54 6.66 18.48
C ASP A 28 -7.66 5.31 17.80
N VAL A 29 -7.92 5.33 16.49
CA VAL A 29 -8.17 4.11 15.68
C VAL A 29 -7.40 4.19 14.37
N VAL A 30 -6.72 3.10 13.98
CA VAL A 30 -6.08 2.93 12.67
C VAL A 30 -6.75 1.78 11.92
N VAL A 31 -7.20 2.02 10.69
CA VAL A 31 -7.92 1.02 9.88
C VAL A 31 -7.21 0.75 8.56
N ARG A 32 -6.77 -0.48 8.34
CA ARG A 32 -6.41 -0.99 7.00
C ARG A 32 -7.70 -1.30 6.26
N TYR A 33 -7.93 -0.69 5.12
CA TYR A 33 -9.21 -0.77 4.43
C TYR A 33 -9.19 -1.57 3.12
N GLN A 34 -8.01 -1.96 2.62
CA GLN A 34 -7.86 -2.73 1.36
C GLN A 34 -6.49 -3.40 1.27
N GLY A 35 -6.32 -4.24 0.22
CA GLY A 35 -5.08 -4.96 -0.04
C GLY A 35 -4.91 -6.20 0.83
N GLY A 36 -3.73 -6.74 0.86
CA GLY A 36 -3.39 -7.97 1.60
C GLY A 36 -1.90 -8.02 1.88
N GLY A 37 -1.31 -9.21 1.94
CA GLY A 37 0.11 -9.42 2.21
C GLY A 37 1.06 -9.06 1.06
N ASN A 38 0.59 -8.38 0.02
CA ASN A 38 1.35 -8.11 -1.21
C ASN A 38 2.20 -6.82 -1.19
N ALA A 39 2.08 -5.99 -0.17
CA ALA A 39 2.94 -4.82 0.03
C ALA A 39 3.51 -4.81 1.44
N GLY A 40 4.61 -4.12 1.64
CA GLY A 40 5.29 -4.01 2.94
C GLY A 40 5.35 -2.55 3.40
N HIS A 41 4.95 -2.31 4.65
CA HIS A 41 5.10 -1.03 5.32
C HIS A 41 6.29 -1.12 6.29
N THR A 42 7.40 -0.47 5.94
CA THR A 42 8.55 -0.42 6.86
C THR A 42 8.30 0.62 7.94
N VAL A 43 8.36 0.20 9.18
CA VAL A 43 8.31 1.05 10.38
C VAL A 43 9.59 0.85 11.17
N VAL A 44 10.22 1.94 11.60
CA VAL A 44 11.41 1.94 12.47
C VAL A 44 11.07 2.72 13.72
N ASN A 45 11.11 2.06 14.85
CA ASN A 45 10.74 2.63 16.15
C ASN A 45 11.58 2.03 17.29
N GLU A 46 11.21 2.33 18.53
CA GLU A 46 11.90 1.86 19.74
C GLU A 46 11.94 0.34 19.91
N PHE A 47 11.04 -0.42 19.28
CA PHE A 47 11.02 -1.88 19.30
C PHE A 47 11.91 -2.50 18.21
N GLY A 48 12.33 -1.73 17.20
CA GLY A 48 13.16 -2.20 16.11
C GLY A 48 12.70 -1.76 14.71
N LYS A 49 13.11 -2.54 13.71
CA LYS A 49 12.71 -2.35 12.30
C LYS A 49 11.77 -3.47 11.87
N PHE A 50 10.59 -3.12 11.44
CA PHE A 50 9.53 -4.03 11.02
C PHE A 50 9.13 -3.78 9.57
N ALA A 51 8.78 -4.85 8.88
CA ALA A 51 8.16 -4.80 7.56
C ALA A 51 6.74 -5.39 7.67
N LEU A 52 5.76 -4.56 8.01
CA LEU A 52 4.37 -4.98 8.16
C LEU A 52 3.70 -5.19 6.80
N HIS A 53 2.97 -6.27 6.66
CA HIS A 53 2.23 -6.63 5.44
C HIS A 53 0.72 -6.53 5.62
N LEU A 54 0.18 -7.05 6.71
CA LEU A 54 -1.24 -7.07 7.05
C LEU A 54 -1.56 -6.21 8.27
N LEU A 55 -0.73 -6.25 9.31
CA LEU A 55 -0.95 -5.44 10.50
C LEU A 55 -0.96 -3.94 10.16
N PRO A 56 -1.90 -3.17 10.73
CA PRO A 56 -1.85 -1.71 10.65
C PRO A 56 -0.60 -1.16 11.33
N SER A 57 -0.03 -0.10 10.76
CA SER A 57 1.20 0.52 11.30
C SER A 57 1.01 1.17 12.69
N GLY A 58 -0.24 1.37 13.13
CA GLY A 58 -0.58 1.85 14.47
C GLY A 58 -0.40 0.83 15.59
N ILE A 59 -0.08 -0.44 15.28
CA ILE A 59 0.01 -1.54 16.27
C ILE A 59 1.08 -1.28 17.36
N PHE A 60 2.07 -0.46 17.06
CA PHE A 60 3.13 -0.08 17.99
C PHE A 60 2.73 1.02 18.99
N ARG A 61 1.56 1.62 18.83
CA ARG A 61 1.10 2.74 19.67
C ARG A 61 0.14 2.26 20.75
N LYS A 62 0.55 2.50 22.00
CA LYS A 62 -0.29 2.18 23.16
C LYS A 62 -1.57 3.02 23.13
N GLY A 63 -2.70 2.38 23.38
CA GLY A 63 -4.01 3.05 23.45
C GLY A 63 -4.70 3.22 22.09
N VAL A 64 -4.06 2.84 20.98
CA VAL A 64 -4.63 2.86 19.65
C VAL A 64 -5.27 1.51 19.33
N VAL A 65 -6.48 1.51 18.79
CA VAL A 65 -7.15 0.32 18.29
C VAL A 65 -6.88 0.16 16.80
N ASN A 66 -6.38 -1.00 16.39
CA ASN A 66 -6.03 -1.32 15.01
C ASN A 66 -7.10 -2.22 14.40
N ILE A 67 -7.49 -1.96 13.16
CA ILE A 67 -8.58 -2.69 12.50
C ILE A 67 -8.14 -3.19 11.12
N LEU A 68 -8.42 -4.46 10.85
CA LEU A 68 -8.44 -5.00 9.49
C LEU A 68 -9.88 -4.94 8.99
N GLY A 69 -10.16 -4.05 8.05
CA GLY A 69 -11.51 -3.75 7.57
C GLY A 69 -12.04 -4.74 6.52
N ASN A 70 -13.26 -4.54 6.08
CA ASN A 70 -14.00 -5.39 5.15
C ASN A 70 -13.30 -5.60 3.79
N GLY A 71 -12.53 -4.60 3.36
CA GLY A 71 -11.88 -4.61 2.06
C GLY A 71 -10.55 -5.37 2.03
N VAL A 72 -10.04 -5.82 3.19
CA VAL A 72 -8.77 -6.54 3.29
C VAL A 72 -8.89 -7.97 2.77
N ALA A 73 -7.87 -8.42 2.02
CA ALA A 73 -7.66 -9.83 1.71
C ALA A 73 -6.98 -10.48 2.91
N LEU A 74 -7.78 -11.14 3.75
CA LEU A 74 -7.36 -11.64 5.04
C LEU A 74 -6.70 -13.02 4.91
N ASP A 75 -5.39 -13.05 4.94
CA ASP A 75 -4.60 -14.28 4.99
C ASP A 75 -4.27 -14.63 6.44
N CYS A 76 -4.93 -15.64 6.97
CA CYS A 76 -4.79 -16.04 8.38
C CYS A 76 -3.37 -16.50 8.73
N GLU A 77 -2.72 -17.22 7.82
CA GLU A 77 -1.36 -17.73 8.00
C GLU A 77 -0.37 -16.57 8.05
N SER A 78 -0.39 -15.70 7.02
CA SER A 78 0.48 -14.51 6.99
C SER A 78 0.24 -13.59 8.17
N LEU A 79 -1.03 -13.36 8.54
CA LEU A 79 -1.36 -12.50 9.66
C LEU A 79 -0.83 -13.06 10.97
N TRP A 80 -1.05 -14.36 11.23
CA TRP A 80 -0.58 -14.97 12.47
C TRP A 80 0.94 -14.97 12.57
N THR A 81 1.64 -15.27 11.47
CA THR A 81 3.11 -15.22 11.44
C THR A 81 3.61 -13.81 11.77
N GLU A 82 3.03 -12.80 11.12
CA GLU A 82 3.40 -11.40 11.36
C GLU A 82 3.09 -10.95 12.80
N MET A 83 1.93 -11.36 13.35
CA MET A 83 1.58 -11.10 14.74
C MET A 83 2.60 -11.74 15.70
N SER A 84 2.98 -12.99 15.43
CA SER A 84 3.96 -13.71 16.27
C SER A 84 5.32 -13.01 16.25
N ASP A 85 5.82 -12.65 15.07
CA ASP A 85 7.10 -11.93 14.91
C ASP A 85 7.12 -10.59 15.65
N VAL A 86 6.00 -9.88 15.66
CA VAL A 86 5.84 -8.60 16.35
C VAL A 86 5.73 -8.80 17.87
N MET A 87 4.99 -9.82 18.32
CA MET A 87 4.86 -10.16 19.74
C MET A 87 6.19 -10.64 20.34
N ASP A 88 6.99 -11.40 19.61
CA ASP A 88 8.31 -11.88 20.02
C ASP A 88 9.30 -10.73 20.28
N GLN A 89 9.05 -9.55 19.70
CA GLN A 89 9.82 -8.34 19.94
C GLN A 89 9.23 -7.45 21.06
N GLY A 90 8.28 -7.98 21.84
CA GLY A 90 7.73 -7.33 23.04
C GLY A 90 6.54 -6.43 22.81
N VAL A 91 5.93 -6.43 21.62
CA VAL A 91 4.71 -5.66 21.34
C VAL A 91 3.49 -6.51 21.70
N ALA A 92 2.64 -6.01 22.59
CA ALA A 92 1.42 -6.72 22.98
C ALA A 92 0.36 -6.59 21.87
N ILE A 93 -0.13 -7.73 21.35
CA ILE A 93 -1.26 -7.80 20.42
C ILE A 93 -2.37 -8.61 21.06
N THR A 94 -3.51 -7.95 21.31
CA THR A 94 -4.66 -8.54 22.01
C THR A 94 -5.97 -8.14 21.30
N PRO A 95 -7.10 -8.81 21.57
CA PRO A 95 -8.41 -8.42 21.02
C PRO A 95 -8.86 -7.01 21.38
N GLU A 96 -8.25 -6.38 22.38
CA GLU A 96 -8.52 -4.99 22.75
C GLU A 96 -7.89 -4.00 21.78
N ASN A 97 -6.66 -4.28 21.27
CA ASN A 97 -5.91 -3.35 20.43
C ASN A 97 -5.81 -3.78 18.95
N LEU A 98 -6.24 -5.00 18.59
CA LEU A 98 -6.39 -5.46 17.21
C LEU A 98 -7.79 -6.05 17.02
N LYS A 99 -8.49 -5.62 15.98
CA LYS A 99 -9.80 -6.13 15.59
C LYS A 99 -9.81 -6.53 14.11
N ILE A 100 -10.46 -7.64 13.82
CA ILE A 100 -10.64 -8.14 12.46
C ILE A 100 -12.12 -8.09 12.12
N SER A 101 -12.45 -7.47 10.99
CA SER A 101 -13.83 -7.45 10.53
C SER A 101 -14.36 -8.85 10.27
N ASP A 102 -15.51 -9.16 10.85
CA ASP A 102 -16.29 -10.35 10.52
C ASP A 102 -16.68 -10.44 9.03
N ARG A 103 -16.68 -9.30 8.33
CA ARG A 103 -16.98 -9.17 6.89
C ARG A 103 -15.73 -9.15 6.00
N ALA A 104 -14.53 -9.21 6.54
CA ALA A 104 -13.33 -9.42 5.74
C ALA A 104 -13.37 -10.81 5.12
N SER A 105 -13.03 -10.92 3.83
CA SER A 105 -12.98 -12.23 3.17
C SER A 105 -11.64 -12.91 3.39
N LEU A 106 -11.65 -14.24 3.55
CA LEU A 106 -10.43 -15.01 3.75
C LEU A 106 -9.72 -15.29 2.43
N LEU A 107 -8.42 -14.99 2.41
CA LEU A 107 -7.52 -15.47 1.38
C LEU A 107 -7.12 -16.92 1.75
N LEU A 108 -7.66 -17.88 0.99
CA LEU A 108 -7.47 -19.31 1.21
C LEU A 108 -6.22 -19.83 0.50
N PRO A 109 -5.64 -20.95 0.88
CA PRO A 109 -4.36 -21.45 0.37
C PRO A 109 -4.28 -21.50 -1.16
N TRP A 110 -5.34 -21.97 -1.82
CA TRP A 110 -5.37 -22.04 -3.30
C TRP A 110 -5.21 -20.70 -4.03
N HIS A 111 -5.45 -19.54 -3.37
CA HIS A 111 -5.29 -18.25 -4.03
C HIS A 111 -3.83 -17.97 -4.36
N ARG A 112 -2.89 -18.34 -3.47
CA ARG A 112 -1.46 -18.22 -3.73
C ARG A 112 -0.99 -19.15 -4.83
N ASP A 113 -1.53 -20.37 -4.86
CA ASP A 113 -1.22 -21.34 -5.90
C ASP A 113 -1.73 -20.86 -7.27
N LEU A 114 -2.98 -20.40 -7.33
CA LEU A 114 -3.57 -19.86 -8.56
C LEU A 114 -2.80 -18.65 -9.11
N ASP A 115 -2.37 -17.75 -8.24
CA ASP A 115 -1.54 -16.59 -8.62
C ASP A 115 -0.20 -17.04 -9.20
N SER A 116 0.44 -18.04 -8.58
CA SER A 116 1.71 -18.59 -9.04
C SER A 116 1.58 -19.35 -10.35
N LEU A 117 0.51 -20.13 -10.51
CA LEU A 117 0.21 -20.90 -11.72
C LEU A 117 -0.11 -19.98 -12.90
N GLU A 118 -0.86 -18.91 -12.68
CA GLU A 118 -1.17 -17.94 -13.74
C GLU A 118 0.07 -17.17 -14.20
N GLU A 119 0.92 -16.70 -13.27
CA GLU A 119 2.20 -16.06 -13.63
C GLU A 119 3.11 -17.02 -14.44
N ALA A 120 3.12 -18.30 -14.07
CA ALA A 120 3.87 -19.31 -14.83
C ALA A 120 3.27 -19.54 -16.22
N ARG A 121 1.94 -19.60 -16.35
CA ARG A 121 1.23 -19.76 -17.62
C ARG A 121 1.47 -18.58 -18.58
N LEU A 122 1.52 -17.36 -18.04
CA LEU A 122 1.72 -16.13 -18.82
C LEU A 122 3.16 -15.99 -19.33
N ALA A 123 4.13 -16.66 -18.70
CA ALA A 123 5.54 -16.64 -19.11
C ALA A 123 6.09 -15.22 -19.34
N ASP A 124 6.40 -14.85 -20.58
CA ASP A 124 6.94 -13.52 -20.92
C ASP A 124 5.89 -12.40 -20.83
N LYS A 125 4.60 -12.74 -20.76
CA LYS A 125 3.48 -11.79 -20.62
C LYS A 125 3.01 -11.64 -19.17
N LYS A 126 3.79 -12.10 -18.20
CA LYS A 126 3.48 -12.02 -16.77
C LYS A 126 3.26 -10.57 -16.31
N TYR A 127 2.44 -10.41 -15.29
CA TYR A 127 2.17 -9.10 -14.67
C TYR A 127 3.21 -8.71 -13.60
N GLY A 128 4.10 -9.62 -13.23
CA GLY A 128 5.06 -9.42 -12.15
C GLY A 128 4.40 -9.51 -10.76
N SER A 129 3.43 -10.41 -10.60
CA SER A 129 2.73 -10.65 -9.34
C SER A 129 3.69 -10.95 -8.20
N THR A 130 3.30 -10.54 -6.99
CA THR A 130 3.97 -10.89 -5.73
C THR A 130 3.71 -12.33 -5.30
N LYS A 131 2.85 -13.06 -6.01
CA LYS A 131 2.42 -14.43 -5.70
C LYS A 131 1.77 -14.56 -4.31
N GLN A 132 1.13 -13.50 -3.88
CA GLN A 132 0.39 -13.47 -2.61
C GLN A 132 -1.11 -13.73 -2.79
N GLY A 133 -1.54 -14.19 -3.97
CA GLY A 133 -2.91 -14.61 -4.24
C GLY A 133 -3.93 -13.48 -4.39
N ILE A 134 -3.50 -12.24 -4.58
CA ILE A 134 -4.37 -11.06 -4.55
C ILE A 134 -5.36 -11.05 -5.70
N ALA A 135 -4.92 -11.25 -6.94
CA ALA A 135 -5.80 -11.23 -8.10
C ALA A 135 -6.85 -12.35 -8.07
N PRO A 136 -6.49 -13.64 -7.85
CA PRO A 136 -7.50 -14.69 -7.72
C PRO A 136 -8.42 -14.50 -6.51
N PHE A 137 -7.92 -13.95 -5.39
CA PHE A 137 -8.75 -13.65 -4.23
C PHE A 137 -9.86 -12.62 -4.54
N TYR A 138 -9.49 -11.45 -5.09
CA TYR A 138 -10.50 -10.42 -5.41
C TYR A 138 -11.44 -10.88 -6.53
N SER A 139 -10.96 -11.65 -7.51
CA SER A 139 -11.82 -12.31 -8.50
C SER A 139 -12.89 -13.16 -7.80
N ASP A 140 -12.49 -14.00 -6.86
CA ASP A 140 -13.40 -14.86 -6.12
C ASP A 140 -14.37 -14.08 -5.22
N LYS A 141 -13.90 -13.02 -4.59
CA LYS A 141 -14.75 -12.14 -3.78
C LYS A 141 -15.92 -11.59 -4.60
N TYR A 142 -15.65 -11.08 -5.80
CA TYR A 142 -16.69 -10.54 -6.69
C TYR A 142 -17.54 -11.65 -7.33
N GLN A 143 -17.01 -12.85 -7.53
CA GLN A 143 -17.76 -14.04 -7.92
C GLN A 143 -18.56 -14.67 -6.76
N LYS A 144 -18.43 -14.16 -5.53
CA LYS A 144 -19.07 -14.70 -4.31
C LYS A 144 -18.62 -16.13 -3.99
N LYS A 145 -17.32 -16.39 -4.19
CA LYS A 145 -16.65 -17.70 -3.98
C LYS A 145 -15.56 -17.61 -2.92
N THR A 146 -15.76 -16.77 -1.92
CA THR A 146 -14.93 -16.66 -0.72
C THR A 146 -15.78 -16.89 0.51
N ILE A 147 -15.14 -17.12 1.65
CA ILE A 147 -15.78 -17.12 2.96
C ILE A 147 -15.42 -15.84 3.72
N MET A 148 -16.31 -15.35 4.55
CA MET A 148 -16.05 -14.22 5.43
C MET A 148 -15.39 -14.70 6.72
N ALA A 149 -14.55 -13.86 7.34
CA ALA A 149 -13.88 -14.19 8.59
C ALA A 149 -14.87 -14.56 9.72
N GLY A 150 -16.03 -13.90 9.75
CA GLY A 150 -17.10 -14.21 10.70
C GLY A 150 -17.61 -15.67 10.61
N GLU A 151 -17.49 -16.33 9.45
CA GLU A 151 -17.91 -17.73 9.31
C GLU A 151 -17.04 -18.70 10.13
N LEU A 152 -15.80 -18.30 10.46
CA LEU A 152 -14.97 -19.08 11.40
C LEU A 152 -15.61 -19.24 12.78
N LEU A 153 -16.51 -18.35 13.16
CA LEU A 153 -17.26 -18.42 14.43
C LEU A 153 -18.41 -19.44 14.39
N TYR A 154 -18.76 -19.94 13.18
CA TYR A 154 -19.88 -20.86 12.94
C TYR A 154 -19.43 -22.09 12.13
N PRO A 155 -18.64 -23.02 12.73
CA PRO A 155 -17.97 -24.11 12.00
C PRO A 155 -18.88 -24.96 11.11
N GLU A 156 -20.09 -25.29 11.58
CA GLU A 156 -21.03 -26.09 10.77
C GLU A 156 -21.42 -25.39 9.47
N LYS A 157 -21.69 -24.08 9.53
CA LYS A 157 -22.03 -23.26 8.35
C LYS A 157 -20.83 -23.09 7.44
N LEU A 158 -19.64 -22.88 8.02
CA LEU A 158 -18.38 -22.75 7.31
C LEU A 158 -18.11 -23.96 6.40
N TRP A 159 -18.22 -25.18 6.94
CA TRP A 159 -17.87 -26.38 6.16
C TRP A 159 -18.85 -26.64 5.01
N ASP A 160 -20.14 -26.41 5.21
CA ASP A 160 -21.14 -26.53 4.16
C ASP A 160 -20.89 -25.54 3.02
N HIS A 161 -20.60 -24.28 3.35
CA HIS A 161 -20.30 -23.24 2.36
C HIS A 161 -18.99 -23.53 1.62
N LEU A 162 -17.95 -23.92 2.36
CA LEU A 162 -16.62 -24.17 1.82
C LEU A 162 -16.62 -25.38 0.86
N ALA A 163 -17.46 -26.39 1.08
CA ALA A 163 -17.57 -27.57 0.22
C ALA A 163 -17.95 -27.18 -1.23
N GLY A 164 -18.95 -26.29 -1.38
CA GLY A 164 -19.37 -25.81 -2.69
C GLY A 164 -18.31 -24.97 -3.41
N ILE A 165 -17.56 -24.18 -2.63
CA ILE A 165 -16.44 -23.38 -3.18
C ILE A 165 -15.29 -24.29 -3.61
N LEU A 166 -14.95 -25.28 -2.80
CA LEU A 166 -13.87 -26.23 -3.04
C LEU A 166 -14.07 -27.01 -4.34
N GLU A 167 -15.29 -27.51 -4.58
CA GLU A 167 -15.64 -28.20 -5.83
C GLU A 167 -15.24 -27.33 -7.07
N TRP A 168 -15.69 -26.10 -7.07
CA TRP A 168 -15.39 -25.16 -8.15
C TRP A 168 -13.89 -24.87 -8.27
N LYS A 169 -13.17 -24.70 -7.18
CA LYS A 169 -11.74 -24.42 -7.20
C LYS A 169 -10.93 -25.60 -7.69
N ASN A 170 -11.30 -26.80 -7.31
CA ASN A 170 -10.64 -28.00 -7.82
C ASN A 170 -10.84 -28.19 -9.30
N LEU A 171 -12.01 -27.89 -9.85
CA LEU A 171 -12.20 -27.85 -11.31
C LEU A 171 -11.22 -26.89 -11.99
N THR A 172 -11.00 -25.71 -11.42
CA THR A 172 -10.03 -24.73 -11.97
C THR A 172 -8.59 -25.26 -11.86
N LEU A 173 -8.20 -25.75 -10.69
CA LEU A 173 -6.85 -26.27 -10.46
C LEU A 173 -6.53 -27.43 -11.40
N GLU A 174 -7.42 -28.42 -11.49
CA GLU A 174 -7.19 -29.63 -12.29
C GLU A 174 -7.34 -29.39 -13.80
N ARG A 175 -8.41 -28.71 -14.23
CA ARG A 175 -8.75 -28.62 -15.67
C ARG A 175 -8.06 -27.49 -16.38
N VAL A 176 -7.78 -26.38 -15.70
CA VAL A 176 -7.10 -25.22 -16.32
C VAL A 176 -5.59 -25.34 -16.16
N TYR A 177 -5.13 -25.70 -14.96
CA TYR A 177 -3.70 -25.66 -14.63
C TYR A 177 -3.05 -27.04 -14.51
N GLY A 178 -3.81 -28.16 -14.50
CA GLY A 178 -3.27 -29.49 -14.27
C GLY A 178 -2.63 -29.66 -12.88
N ALA A 179 -3.05 -28.83 -11.92
CA ALA A 179 -2.52 -28.82 -10.57
C ALA A 179 -3.27 -29.77 -9.65
N LYS A 180 -2.64 -30.12 -8.51
CA LYS A 180 -3.25 -31.01 -7.50
C LYS A 180 -4.44 -30.30 -6.86
N PRO A 181 -5.61 -30.98 -6.72
CA PRO A 181 -6.76 -30.46 -6.00
C PRO A 181 -6.50 -30.43 -4.49
N TYR A 182 -7.22 -29.56 -3.80
CA TYR A 182 -7.33 -29.55 -2.33
C TYR A 182 -8.40 -30.51 -1.86
N THR A 183 -8.21 -31.08 -0.67
CA THR A 183 -9.23 -31.84 0.04
C THR A 183 -9.87 -30.99 1.13
N MET A 184 -11.05 -31.41 1.59
CA MET A 184 -11.67 -30.76 2.75
C MET A 184 -10.81 -30.89 4.00
N ASP A 185 -10.06 -31.97 4.14
CA ASP A 185 -9.17 -32.18 5.29
C ASP A 185 -7.96 -31.23 5.25
N ASP A 186 -7.42 -30.90 4.08
CA ASP A 186 -6.39 -29.86 3.94
C ASP A 186 -6.89 -28.51 4.47
N LEU A 187 -8.14 -28.15 4.13
CA LEU A 187 -8.74 -26.89 4.56
C LEU A 187 -9.08 -26.87 6.06
N LYS A 188 -9.56 -27.99 6.58
CA LYS A 188 -9.81 -28.15 8.03
C LYS A 188 -8.51 -28.03 8.82
N ALA A 189 -7.41 -28.64 8.33
CA ALA A 189 -6.10 -28.52 8.94
C ALA A 189 -5.62 -27.07 8.94
N TRP A 190 -5.75 -26.36 7.81
CA TRP A 190 -5.38 -24.95 7.71
C TRP A 190 -6.20 -24.05 8.65
N VAL A 191 -7.51 -24.27 8.74
CA VAL A 191 -8.37 -23.52 9.68
C VAL A 191 -7.99 -23.82 11.13
N ALA A 192 -7.73 -25.09 11.47
CA ALA A 192 -7.31 -25.49 12.82
C ALA A 192 -5.96 -24.87 13.21
N GLU A 193 -5.04 -24.75 12.25
CA GLU A 193 -3.70 -24.21 12.51
C GLU A 193 -3.70 -22.68 12.59
N PHE A 194 -4.38 -21.97 11.68
CA PHE A 194 -4.31 -20.52 11.54
C PHE A 194 -5.64 -19.82 11.85
N GLY A 195 -6.76 -20.37 11.39
CA GLY A 195 -8.09 -19.79 11.59
C GLY A 195 -8.45 -19.67 13.06
N GLU A 196 -8.21 -20.72 13.86
CA GLU A 196 -8.51 -20.72 15.30
C GLU A 196 -7.71 -19.64 16.06
N LYS A 197 -6.50 -19.34 15.63
CA LYS A 197 -5.64 -18.35 16.28
C LYS A 197 -6.13 -16.92 16.10
N ILE A 198 -6.79 -16.62 14.98
CA ILE A 198 -7.31 -15.28 14.70
C ILE A 198 -8.75 -15.07 15.18
N LYS A 199 -9.48 -16.13 15.51
CA LYS A 199 -10.87 -16.06 15.98
C LYS A 199 -11.11 -15.07 17.12
N PRO A 200 -10.26 -14.97 18.15
CA PRO A 200 -10.46 -14.02 19.24
C PRO A 200 -10.53 -12.55 18.82
N PHE A 201 -9.97 -12.23 17.67
CA PHE A 201 -9.88 -10.87 17.14
C PHE A 201 -11.07 -10.50 16.23
N ILE A 202 -11.90 -11.48 15.82
CA ILE A 202 -13.01 -11.29 14.88
C ILE A 202 -14.21 -10.68 15.60
N CYS A 203 -14.71 -9.57 15.07
CA CYS A 203 -15.90 -8.88 15.60
C CYS A 203 -16.60 -8.02 14.53
N ASP A 204 -17.80 -7.49 14.84
CA ASP A 204 -18.44 -6.43 14.03
C ASP A 204 -17.66 -5.12 14.18
N THR A 205 -16.64 -4.95 13.32
CA THR A 205 -15.83 -3.73 13.29
C THR A 205 -16.62 -2.51 12.80
N GLY A 206 -17.68 -2.72 12.02
CA GLY A 206 -18.57 -1.65 11.59
C GLY A 206 -19.35 -1.05 12.76
N ALA A 207 -19.88 -1.89 13.67
CA ALA A 207 -20.50 -1.41 14.91
C ALA A 207 -19.49 -0.65 15.79
N PHE A 208 -18.29 -1.23 15.96
CA PHE A 208 -17.21 -0.57 16.70
C PHE A 208 -16.87 0.81 16.14
N LEU A 209 -16.68 0.92 14.82
CA LEU A 209 -16.33 2.18 14.17
C LEU A 209 -17.46 3.23 14.27
N ARG A 210 -18.72 2.81 14.14
CA ARG A 210 -19.88 3.72 14.36
C ARG A 210 -19.90 4.25 15.79
N GLN A 211 -19.63 3.39 16.77
CA GLN A 211 -19.55 3.81 18.17
C GLN A 211 -18.38 4.78 18.39
N ALA A 212 -17.17 4.43 17.91
CA ALA A 212 -15.99 5.30 18.01
C ALA A 212 -16.27 6.67 17.38
N GLN A 213 -16.94 6.71 16.23
CA GLN A 213 -17.35 7.96 15.60
C GLN A 213 -18.34 8.76 16.47
N ALA A 214 -19.33 8.10 17.07
CA ALA A 214 -20.29 8.75 17.96
C ALA A 214 -19.64 9.30 19.26
N GLU A 215 -18.58 8.66 19.72
CA GLU A 215 -17.74 9.09 20.86
C GLU A 215 -16.74 10.22 20.49
N GLY A 216 -16.72 10.66 19.24
CA GLY A 216 -15.83 11.71 18.77
C GLY A 216 -14.37 11.29 18.58
N LYS A 217 -14.10 9.98 18.44
CA LYS A 217 -12.77 9.42 18.20
C LYS A 217 -12.22 9.82 16.85
N HIS A 218 -10.91 9.95 16.78
CA HIS A 218 -10.16 10.24 15.57
C HIS A 218 -9.78 8.94 14.86
N ILE A 219 -10.14 8.81 13.57
CA ILE A 219 -9.94 7.59 12.80
C ILE A 219 -8.95 7.85 11.66
N LEU A 220 -7.90 7.04 11.59
CA LEU A 220 -6.90 7.06 10.54
C LEU A 220 -7.10 5.86 9.61
N PHE A 221 -7.27 6.10 8.32
CA PHE A 221 -7.37 5.07 7.29
C PHE A 221 -6.01 4.91 6.61
N GLU A 222 -5.47 3.70 6.66
CA GLU A 222 -4.17 3.35 6.11
C GLU A 222 -4.35 2.59 4.80
N ALA A 223 -3.90 3.20 3.68
CA ALA A 223 -3.87 2.57 2.38
C ALA A 223 -2.61 1.73 2.16
N GLN A 224 -2.70 0.86 1.18
CA GLN A 224 -1.60 0.07 0.63
C GLN A 224 -1.41 0.44 -0.85
N LEU A 225 -0.17 0.38 -1.36
CA LEU A 225 0.15 0.77 -2.74
C LEU A 225 -0.13 2.27 -3.04
N GLY A 226 -0.43 2.62 -4.28
CA GLY A 226 -0.68 4.00 -4.71
C GLY A 226 -1.66 4.07 -5.88
N SER A 227 -2.04 5.27 -6.30
CA SER A 227 -3.08 5.53 -7.31
C SER A 227 -2.86 4.80 -8.62
N LEU A 228 -1.61 4.73 -9.09
CA LEU A 228 -1.28 4.08 -10.36
C LEU A 228 -1.36 2.55 -10.29
N ARG A 229 -1.59 2.00 -9.11
CA ARG A 229 -1.87 0.59 -8.87
C ARG A 229 -3.34 0.33 -8.50
N ASP A 230 -4.20 1.34 -8.56
CA ASP A 230 -5.64 1.16 -8.38
C ASP A 230 -6.25 0.39 -9.56
N LEU A 231 -7.23 -0.48 -9.27
CA LEU A 231 -7.85 -1.34 -10.29
C LEU A 231 -8.54 -0.52 -11.40
N ASP A 232 -9.20 0.58 -11.04
CA ASP A 232 -10.02 1.38 -11.94
C ASP A 232 -9.25 2.57 -12.54
N TYR A 233 -8.33 3.17 -11.77
CA TYR A 233 -7.60 4.40 -12.14
C TYR A 233 -6.12 4.16 -12.47
N GLY A 234 -5.61 2.97 -12.23
CA GLY A 234 -4.19 2.65 -12.43
C GLY A 234 -3.81 2.27 -13.86
N ILE A 235 -2.57 1.83 -14.01
CA ILE A 235 -1.96 1.45 -15.30
C ILE A 235 -2.39 0.05 -15.74
N TYR A 236 -3.66 -0.16 -16.04
CA TYR A 236 -4.21 -1.44 -16.45
C TYR A 236 -3.48 -2.00 -17.70
N PRO A 237 -3.11 -3.33 -17.75
CA PRO A 237 -3.50 -4.42 -16.84
C PRO A 237 -2.53 -4.70 -15.68
N TYR A 238 -1.68 -3.77 -15.29
CA TYR A 238 -0.66 -3.93 -14.26
C TYR A 238 -1.03 -3.36 -12.87
N PRO A 239 -2.31 -3.02 -12.53
CA PRO A 239 -2.67 -2.61 -11.18
C PRO A 239 -2.71 -3.80 -10.22
N THR A 240 -2.93 -3.51 -8.92
CA THR A 240 -3.44 -4.49 -7.97
C THR A 240 -4.94 -4.68 -8.17
N SER A 241 -5.48 -5.81 -7.74
CA SER A 241 -6.92 -6.08 -7.86
C SER A 241 -7.76 -5.46 -6.72
N SER A 242 -7.23 -4.43 -6.06
CA SER A 242 -7.91 -3.69 -5.00
C SER A 242 -7.94 -2.18 -5.29
N ASN A 243 -8.67 -1.41 -4.48
CA ASN A 243 -8.82 0.02 -4.64
C ASN A 243 -8.04 0.79 -3.56
N PRO A 244 -6.77 1.18 -3.82
CA PRO A 244 -5.97 1.98 -2.90
C PRO A 244 -6.36 3.46 -2.81
N ILE A 245 -7.31 3.95 -3.61
CA ILE A 245 -7.77 5.34 -3.53
C ILE A 245 -8.55 5.65 -2.24
N ALA A 246 -8.40 6.89 -1.77
CA ALA A 246 -9.03 7.35 -0.52
C ALA A 246 -10.55 7.20 -0.51
N ALA A 247 -11.20 7.38 -1.67
CA ALA A 247 -12.65 7.23 -1.80
C ALA A 247 -13.18 5.83 -1.40
N TYR A 248 -12.34 4.79 -1.44
CA TYR A 248 -12.71 3.45 -1.01
C TYR A 248 -12.53 3.23 0.51
N ALA A 249 -11.80 4.10 1.20
CA ALA A 249 -11.51 3.92 2.62
C ALA A 249 -12.77 3.77 3.50
N PRO A 250 -13.82 4.59 3.35
CA PRO A 250 -15.06 4.40 4.09
C PRO A 250 -15.72 3.04 3.86
N VAL A 251 -15.78 2.59 2.62
CA VAL A 251 -16.40 1.30 2.24
C VAL A 251 -15.56 0.14 2.73
N GLY A 252 -14.26 0.16 2.43
CA GLY A 252 -13.33 -0.92 2.78
C GLY A 252 -13.08 -1.06 4.27
N SER A 253 -13.25 0.00 5.07
CA SER A 253 -13.16 -0.06 6.53
C SER A 253 -14.38 -0.68 7.21
N GLY A 254 -15.56 -0.63 6.56
CA GLY A 254 -16.85 -0.98 7.19
C GLY A 254 -17.59 0.22 7.82
N LEU A 255 -17.16 1.44 7.52
CA LEU A 255 -17.81 2.69 7.94
C LEU A 255 -18.21 3.54 6.69
N PRO A 256 -19.15 3.07 5.86
CA PRO A 256 -19.42 3.66 4.53
C PRO A 256 -19.95 5.10 4.60
N THR A 257 -20.36 5.57 5.77
CA THR A 257 -20.83 6.94 6.00
C THR A 257 -19.73 7.90 6.44
N ALA A 258 -18.50 7.43 6.63
CA ALA A 258 -17.40 8.30 7.04
C ALA A 258 -17.09 9.33 5.94
N LYS A 259 -16.92 10.57 6.35
CA LYS A 259 -16.35 11.64 5.51
C LYS A 259 -14.89 11.79 5.87
N LEU A 260 -14.02 11.90 4.88
CA LEU A 260 -12.61 12.18 5.10
C LEU A 260 -12.43 13.69 5.21
N ASP A 261 -11.92 14.14 6.36
CA ASP A 261 -11.64 15.56 6.62
C ASP A 261 -10.28 15.94 6.07
N LYS A 262 -9.35 14.96 6.01
CA LYS A 262 -7.98 15.13 5.53
C LYS A 262 -7.55 13.89 4.73
N ILE A 263 -6.85 14.12 3.63
CA ILE A 263 -6.25 13.06 2.81
C ILE A 263 -4.78 13.43 2.58
N ILE A 264 -3.88 12.73 3.26
CA ILE A 264 -2.44 12.94 3.14
C ILE A 264 -1.90 11.99 2.06
N GLY A 265 -1.55 12.54 0.91
CA GLY A 265 -0.89 11.83 -0.15
C GLY A 265 0.60 11.70 0.10
N VAL A 266 1.16 10.50 0.03
CA VAL A 266 2.60 10.29 0.18
C VAL A 266 3.25 10.18 -1.19
N VAL A 267 4.30 10.97 -1.41
CA VAL A 267 5.09 11.06 -2.66
C VAL A 267 6.57 10.97 -2.30
N LYS A 268 7.36 10.27 -3.09
CA LYS A 268 8.82 10.37 -2.99
C LYS A 268 9.34 11.58 -3.78
N ALA A 269 10.45 12.14 -3.37
CA ALA A 269 11.16 13.16 -4.11
C ALA A 269 11.74 12.69 -5.47
N TYR A 270 11.59 11.41 -5.77
CA TYR A 270 11.88 10.74 -7.05
C TYR A 270 10.84 9.62 -7.26
N SER A 271 10.82 8.98 -8.43
CA SER A 271 9.89 7.90 -8.71
C SER A 271 10.51 6.53 -8.49
N SER A 272 9.74 5.60 -7.94
CA SER A 272 10.09 4.18 -7.90
C SER A 272 8.88 3.30 -8.16
N CYS A 273 9.10 2.14 -8.74
CA CYS A 273 8.06 1.21 -9.13
C CYS A 273 8.49 -0.24 -8.89
N VAL A 274 7.58 -1.07 -8.40
CA VAL A 274 7.73 -2.54 -8.34
C VAL A 274 6.71 -3.16 -9.28
N GLY A 275 7.09 -4.26 -9.96
CA GLY A 275 6.24 -4.94 -10.93
C GLY A 275 6.36 -4.39 -12.34
N GLU A 276 5.62 -5.00 -13.25
CA GLU A 276 5.64 -4.68 -14.67
C GLU A 276 4.75 -3.46 -15.00
N GLY A 277 4.73 -3.11 -16.27
CA GLY A 277 3.95 -2.02 -16.81
C GLY A 277 4.74 -0.75 -17.13
N PRO A 278 4.14 0.22 -17.80
CA PRO A 278 4.80 1.45 -18.22
C PRO A 278 5.25 2.30 -17.02
N PHE A 279 6.48 2.79 -17.15
CA PHE A 279 7.10 3.74 -16.22
C PHE A 279 7.88 4.75 -17.06
N THR A 280 7.22 5.81 -17.49
CA THR A 280 7.64 6.71 -18.56
C THR A 280 9.00 7.36 -18.32
N CYS A 281 9.35 7.69 -17.07
CA CYS A 281 10.63 8.32 -16.73
C CYS A 281 11.66 7.33 -16.13
N GLU A 282 11.56 6.04 -16.42
CA GLU A 282 12.47 5.03 -15.89
C GLU A 282 13.92 5.26 -16.31
N TRP A 283 14.84 5.15 -15.37
CA TRP A 283 16.27 5.15 -15.59
C TRP A 283 16.86 3.76 -15.66
N PHE A 284 17.97 3.67 -16.41
CA PHE A 284 18.74 2.45 -16.62
C PHE A 284 20.23 2.71 -16.39
N GLY A 285 21.00 1.65 -16.19
CA GLY A 285 22.46 1.74 -16.05
C GLY A 285 22.91 2.40 -14.75
N GLU A 286 24.04 3.12 -14.79
CA GLU A 286 24.71 3.66 -13.61
C GLU A 286 23.87 4.69 -12.82
N GLU A 287 23.11 5.52 -13.50
CA GLU A 287 22.27 6.53 -12.84
C GLU A 287 21.16 5.87 -12.02
N ALA A 288 20.52 4.84 -12.58
CA ALA A 288 19.52 4.06 -11.86
C ALA A 288 20.14 3.34 -10.66
N GLU A 289 21.35 2.79 -10.82
CA GLU A 289 22.04 2.09 -9.73
C GLU A 289 22.38 3.04 -8.58
N LYS A 290 22.96 4.21 -8.89
CA LYS A 290 23.27 5.25 -7.88
C LYS A 290 22.02 5.67 -7.11
N LEU A 291 20.88 5.87 -7.80
CA LEU A 291 19.63 6.25 -7.15
C LEU A 291 19.06 5.10 -6.29
N ARG A 292 19.15 3.84 -6.76
CA ARG A 292 18.74 2.66 -5.99
C ARG A 292 19.55 2.51 -4.70
N GLU A 293 20.87 2.64 -4.79
CA GLU A 293 21.76 2.55 -3.62
C GLU A 293 21.50 3.69 -2.63
N ALA A 294 21.46 4.93 -3.11
CA ALA A 294 21.21 6.11 -2.27
C ALA A 294 19.85 6.03 -1.58
N GLY A 295 18.83 5.55 -2.29
CA GLY A 295 17.46 5.42 -1.79
C GLY A 295 17.17 4.12 -1.05
N GLY A 296 18.07 3.13 -1.08
CA GLY A 296 17.79 1.78 -0.56
C GLY A 296 16.60 1.13 -1.29
N GLU A 297 16.51 1.30 -2.61
CA GLU A 297 15.36 0.89 -3.41
C GLU A 297 15.42 -0.59 -3.78
N TYR A 298 15.24 -1.42 -2.74
CA TYR A 298 15.18 -2.88 -2.83
C TYR A 298 13.94 -3.39 -2.10
N GLY A 299 13.36 -4.49 -2.60
CA GLY A 299 12.18 -5.11 -1.98
C GLY A 299 12.50 -5.64 -0.59
N ALA A 300 11.73 -5.26 0.43
CA ALA A 300 11.99 -5.61 1.82
C ALA A 300 12.06 -7.13 2.06
N LYS A 301 11.23 -7.93 1.36
CA LYS A 301 11.16 -9.39 1.49
C LYS A 301 12.07 -10.12 0.49
N THR A 302 12.19 -9.61 -0.73
CA THR A 302 12.84 -10.33 -1.84
C THR A 302 14.22 -9.81 -2.17
N GLY A 303 14.61 -8.64 -1.67
CA GLY A 303 15.83 -7.94 -2.11
C GLY A 303 15.83 -7.51 -3.58
N ARG A 304 14.71 -7.69 -4.31
CA ARG A 304 14.62 -7.36 -5.74
C ARG A 304 14.83 -5.85 -5.94
N PRO A 305 15.72 -5.43 -6.85
CA PRO A 305 15.91 -4.02 -7.15
C PRO A 305 14.62 -3.41 -7.72
N ARG A 306 14.25 -2.24 -7.23
CA ARG A 306 13.12 -1.47 -7.75
C ARG A 306 13.54 -0.73 -9.00
N ARG A 307 12.60 -0.52 -9.90
CA ARG A 307 12.70 0.41 -11.02
C ARG A 307 12.68 1.82 -10.44
N VAL A 308 13.55 2.71 -10.91
CA VAL A 308 13.69 4.07 -10.37
C VAL A 308 13.82 5.07 -11.50
N GLY A 309 13.55 6.34 -11.22
CA GLY A 309 13.70 7.45 -12.13
C GLY A 309 13.46 8.78 -11.43
N PRO A 310 13.55 9.91 -12.12
CA PRO A 310 13.26 11.23 -11.57
C PRO A 310 11.80 11.31 -11.11
N ILE A 311 11.47 12.34 -10.35
CA ILE A 311 10.05 12.59 -10.03
C ILE A 311 9.27 12.78 -11.33
N ASP A 312 8.14 12.12 -11.44
CA ASP A 312 7.21 12.21 -12.56
C ASP A 312 6.02 13.09 -12.16
N LEU A 313 6.04 14.35 -12.59
CA LEU A 313 5.02 15.31 -12.21
C LEU A 313 3.68 15.06 -12.90
N VAL A 314 3.68 14.44 -14.09
CA VAL A 314 2.44 14.08 -14.80
C VAL A 314 1.72 12.99 -14.02
N ALA A 315 2.42 11.90 -13.69
CA ALA A 315 1.90 10.80 -12.91
C ALA A 315 1.52 11.25 -11.49
N THR A 316 2.33 12.11 -10.86
CA THR A 316 2.06 12.60 -9.49
C THR A 316 0.82 13.50 -9.45
N ARG A 317 0.67 14.43 -10.39
CA ARG A 317 -0.52 15.28 -10.50
C ARG A 317 -1.80 14.47 -10.69
N TYR A 318 -1.75 13.49 -11.58
CA TYR A 318 -2.86 12.55 -11.78
C TYR A 318 -3.20 11.79 -10.50
N GLY A 319 -2.19 11.26 -9.80
CA GLY A 319 -2.39 10.55 -8.53
C GLY A 319 -2.99 11.44 -7.43
N VAL A 320 -2.54 12.70 -7.32
CA VAL A 320 -3.13 13.71 -6.40
C VAL A 320 -4.61 13.92 -6.69
N GLN A 321 -4.98 14.04 -7.97
CA GLN A 321 -6.37 14.20 -8.39
C GLN A 321 -7.21 12.97 -8.09
N CYS A 322 -6.72 11.76 -8.40
CA CYS A 322 -7.42 10.49 -8.12
C CYS A 322 -7.67 10.28 -6.62
N GLN A 323 -6.71 10.69 -5.79
CA GLN A 323 -6.84 10.58 -4.33
C GLN A 323 -7.72 11.67 -3.73
N GLY A 324 -7.87 12.80 -4.41
CA GLY A 324 -8.44 14.01 -3.79
C GLY A 324 -7.57 14.48 -2.61
N ALA A 325 -6.24 14.39 -2.74
CA ALA A 325 -5.33 14.71 -1.65
C ALA A 325 -5.46 16.19 -1.24
N THR A 326 -5.55 16.43 0.07
CA THR A 326 -5.61 17.77 0.66
C THR A 326 -4.24 18.27 1.07
N ASP A 327 -3.34 17.33 1.37
CA ASP A 327 -1.98 17.57 1.85
C ASP A 327 -1.04 16.51 1.26
N ILE A 328 0.23 16.87 1.12
CA ILE A 328 1.29 15.95 0.67
C ILE A 328 2.35 15.75 1.74
N ALA A 329 2.80 14.51 1.86
CA ALA A 329 4.04 14.16 2.53
C ALA A 329 5.08 13.80 1.46
N LEU A 330 6.05 14.68 1.25
CA LEU A 330 7.18 14.44 0.34
C LEU A 330 8.28 13.71 1.11
N THR A 331 8.56 12.48 0.71
CA THR A 331 9.52 11.60 1.39
C THR A 331 10.84 11.51 0.65
N LYS A 332 11.91 11.13 1.39
CA LYS A 332 13.24 10.82 0.82
C LYS A 332 13.88 12.00 0.06
N LEU A 333 13.70 13.23 0.53
CA LEU A 333 14.36 14.40 -0.04
C LEU A 333 15.89 14.31 0.12
N ASP A 334 16.36 13.79 1.23
CA ASP A 334 17.76 13.51 1.57
C ASP A 334 18.49 12.66 0.53
N VAL A 335 17.79 11.74 -0.12
CA VAL A 335 18.34 10.83 -1.13
C VAL A 335 18.91 11.58 -2.33
N LEU A 336 18.37 12.75 -2.66
CA LEU A 336 18.80 13.56 -3.80
C LEU A 336 20.04 14.44 -3.50
N SER A 337 20.56 14.44 -2.27
CA SER A 337 21.66 15.28 -1.81
C SER A 337 22.98 15.09 -2.57
N TYR A 338 23.15 13.96 -3.26
CA TYR A 338 24.37 13.70 -4.05
C TYR A 338 24.36 14.34 -5.45
N MET A 339 23.21 14.79 -5.94
CA MET A 339 23.03 15.30 -7.31
C MET A 339 23.49 16.76 -7.44
N ASP A 340 24.14 17.10 -8.54
CA ASP A 340 24.46 18.48 -8.92
C ASP A 340 23.24 19.19 -9.52
N GLU A 341 22.53 18.48 -10.37
CA GLU A 341 21.25 18.87 -10.93
C GLU A 341 20.23 17.75 -10.68
N ILE A 342 19.01 18.12 -10.30
CA ILE A 342 17.92 17.17 -10.03
C ILE A 342 17.00 17.16 -11.23
N PRO A 343 17.00 16.08 -12.03
CA PRO A 343 16.11 15.97 -13.18
C PRO A 343 14.66 15.71 -12.72
N ILE A 344 13.74 16.25 -13.51
CA ILE A 344 12.29 16.20 -13.26
C ILE A 344 11.60 15.89 -14.58
N CYS A 345 10.74 14.88 -14.61
CA CYS A 345 9.82 14.66 -15.71
C CYS A 345 8.63 15.63 -15.56
N ALA A 346 8.66 16.73 -16.29
CA ALA A 346 7.68 17.82 -16.14
C ALA A 346 6.41 17.57 -16.97
N ARG A 347 6.54 16.99 -18.16
CA ARG A 347 5.46 16.68 -19.11
C ARG A 347 5.76 15.39 -19.85
N TYR A 348 4.79 14.93 -20.64
CA TYR A 348 4.98 13.86 -21.61
C TYR A 348 4.88 14.41 -23.03
N GLU A 349 5.63 13.82 -23.96
CA GLU A 349 5.37 13.92 -25.39
C GLU A 349 4.61 12.68 -25.85
N LEU A 350 3.45 12.88 -26.47
CA LEU A 350 2.63 11.83 -27.06
C LEU A 350 2.21 12.26 -28.47
N ASN A 351 2.48 11.44 -29.47
CA ASN A 351 2.18 11.74 -30.89
C ASN A 351 2.77 13.10 -31.37
N GLY A 352 3.94 13.49 -30.87
CA GLY A 352 4.61 14.75 -31.24
C GLY A 352 4.03 15.99 -30.55
N GLN A 353 3.17 15.82 -29.56
CA GLN A 353 2.60 16.92 -28.79
C GLN A 353 2.92 16.76 -27.30
N GLU A 354 3.34 17.85 -26.66
CA GLU A 354 3.50 17.86 -25.21
C GLU A 354 2.15 17.88 -24.50
N THR A 355 2.07 17.15 -23.40
CA THR A 355 0.90 17.10 -22.55
C THR A 355 1.29 17.02 -21.08
N ASP A 356 0.48 17.59 -20.21
CA ASP A 356 0.53 17.44 -18.75
C ASP A 356 -0.58 16.52 -18.23
N ALA A 357 -1.45 16.05 -19.11
CA ALA A 357 -2.46 15.05 -18.80
C ALA A 357 -1.86 13.63 -18.80
N PHE A 358 -2.21 12.83 -17.78
CA PHE A 358 -1.80 11.43 -17.72
C PHE A 358 -2.54 10.62 -18.80
N PRO A 359 -1.83 9.93 -19.72
CA PRO A 359 -2.44 9.22 -20.83
C PRO A 359 -3.25 8.01 -20.38
N PHE A 360 -4.22 7.62 -21.20
CA PHE A 360 -4.92 6.35 -21.03
C PHE A 360 -3.93 5.17 -21.09
N PRO A 361 -4.09 4.12 -20.26
CA PRO A 361 -3.10 3.03 -20.14
C PRO A 361 -2.65 2.38 -21.44
N ALA A 362 -3.54 2.26 -22.44
CA ALA A 362 -3.18 1.61 -23.71
C ALA A 362 -2.17 2.43 -24.56
N VAL A 363 -2.10 3.73 -24.38
CA VAL A 363 -1.17 4.62 -25.12
C VAL A 363 -0.03 5.15 -24.23
N LEU A 364 -0.09 4.88 -22.93
CA LEU A 364 0.98 5.28 -21.99
C LEU A 364 2.38 4.72 -22.36
N PRO A 365 2.52 3.50 -22.91
CA PRO A 365 3.84 3.01 -23.36
C PRO A 365 4.49 3.84 -24.49
N ASP A 366 3.69 4.61 -25.23
CA ASP A 366 4.17 5.45 -26.34
C ASP A 366 4.59 6.85 -25.84
N ALA A 367 4.28 7.19 -24.61
CA ALA A 367 4.62 8.46 -24.01
C ALA A 367 6.12 8.56 -23.72
N LYS A 368 6.71 9.71 -24.06
CA LYS A 368 8.12 10.02 -23.78
C LYS A 368 8.22 11.12 -22.72
N PRO A 369 9.19 11.03 -21.78
CA PRO A 369 9.34 12.06 -20.77
C PRO A 369 9.93 13.34 -21.39
N VAL A 370 9.32 14.49 -21.08
CA VAL A 370 9.89 15.82 -21.35
C VAL A 370 10.52 16.29 -20.05
N MET A 371 11.85 16.40 -20.08
CA MET A 371 12.66 16.62 -18.90
C MET A 371 12.97 18.09 -18.67
N THR A 372 13.02 18.49 -17.41
CA THR A 372 13.64 19.71 -16.91
C THR A 372 14.57 19.37 -15.76
N ALA A 373 15.34 20.34 -15.26
CA ALA A 373 16.23 20.13 -14.12
C ALA A 373 16.21 21.34 -13.18
N MET A 374 16.51 21.08 -11.92
CA MET A 374 16.69 22.10 -10.89
C MET A 374 18.07 21.92 -10.23
N PRO A 375 18.69 23.02 -9.72
CA PRO A 375 19.94 22.90 -8.96
C PRO A 375 19.81 21.97 -7.76
N GLY A 376 20.78 21.07 -7.57
CA GLY A 376 20.92 20.27 -6.38
C GLY A 376 21.53 21.07 -5.22
N TRP A 377 21.46 20.52 -4.01
CA TRP A 377 21.99 21.19 -2.80
C TRP A 377 23.32 20.63 -2.31
N LYS A 378 23.76 19.48 -2.78
CA LYS A 378 25.10 18.87 -2.53
C LYS A 378 25.57 18.88 -1.08
N CYS A 379 24.66 18.78 -0.13
CA CYS A 379 25.00 18.67 1.29
C CYS A 379 24.00 17.75 2.00
N ASP A 380 24.45 17.19 3.11
CA ASP A 380 23.59 16.38 3.97
C ASP A 380 22.54 17.27 4.65
N ILE A 381 21.27 16.90 4.49
CA ILE A 381 20.10 17.54 5.09
C ILE A 381 19.43 16.68 6.16
N SER A 382 19.95 15.51 6.46
CA SER A 382 19.32 14.53 7.36
C SER A 382 19.13 15.05 8.79
N GLY A 383 19.98 15.98 9.23
CA GLY A 383 19.90 16.66 10.53
C GLY A 383 18.96 17.86 10.58
N VAL A 384 18.39 18.30 9.46
CA VAL A 384 17.51 19.48 9.42
C VAL A 384 16.14 19.15 9.98
N ARG A 385 15.61 20.05 10.84
CA ARG A 385 14.28 19.87 11.47
C ARG A 385 13.38 21.10 11.31
N LYS A 386 13.85 22.17 10.67
CA LYS A 386 13.09 23.39 10.42
C LYS A 386 13.20 23.79 8.95
N TRP A 387 12.12 24.24 8.39
CA TRP A 387 12.03 24.65 6.99
C TRP A 387 13.09 25.69 6.58
N GLU A 388 13.28 26.70 7.46
CA GLU A 388 14.20 27.80 7.23
C GLU A 388 15.68 27.37 7.15
N ASN A 389 15.99 26.21 7.74
CA ASN A 389 17.34 25.66 7.78
C ASN A 389 17.65 24.74 6.60
N LEU A 390 16.67 24.42 5.75
CA LEU A 390 16.93 23.72 4.49
C LEU A 390 17.73 24.62 3.54
N PRO A 391 18.67 24.05 2.76
CA PRO A 391 19.30 24.77 1.67
C PRO A 391 18.25 25.39 0.74
N GLU A 392 18.55 26.59 0.20
CA GLU A 392 17.65 27.30 -0.70
C GLU A 392 17.25 26.43 -1.91
N ALA A 393 18.20 25.72 -2.50
CA ALA A 393 17.92 24.80 -3.61
C ALA A 393 16.92 23.70 -3.24
N ALA A 394 17.03 23.14 -2.02
CA ALA A 394 16.10 22.12 -1.54
C ALA A 394 14.69 22.71 -1.30
N ARG A 395 14.59 23.90 -0.74
CA ARG A 395 13.30 24.61 -0.59
C ARG A 395 12.66 24.88 -1.95
N ASN A 396 13.45 25.44 -2.88
CA ASN A 396 12.98 25.76 -4.24
C ASN A 396 12.47 24.48 -4.95
N TYR A 397 13.14 23.34 -4.77
CA TYR A 397 12.69 22.07 -5.31
C TYR A 397 11.32 21.65 -4.73
N VAL A 398 11.15 21.70 -3.41
CA VAL A 398 9.88 21.36 -2.76
C VAL A 398 8.75 22.30 -3.21
N GLU A 399 9.01 23.60 -3.27
CA GLU A 399 8.04 24.61 -3.72
C GLU A 399 7.70 24.47 -5.20
N TYR A 400 8.66 24.08 -6.02
CA TYR A 400 8.42 23.77 -7.44
C TYR A 400 7.49 22.57 -7.58
N VAL A 401 7.79 21.46 -6.89
CA VAL A 401 6.95 20.26 -6.92
C VAL A 401 5.54 20.59 -6.41
N GLU A 402 5.42 21.29 -5.28
CA GLU A 402 4.14 21.73 -4.70
C GLU A 402 3.26 22.48 -5.71
N ARG A 403 3.85 23.46 -6.39
CA ARG A 403 3.17 24.27 -7.41
C ARG A 403 2.71 23.42 -8.59
N GLU A 404 3.59 22.56 -9.10
CA GLU A 404 3.32 21.76 -10.30
C GLU A 404 2.28 20.66 -10.06
N ILE A 405 2.23 20.09 -8.86
CA ILE A 405 1.20 19.05 -8.52
C ILE A 405 -0.11 19.66 -8.03
N GLY A 406 -0.11 20.96 -7.69
CA GLY A 406 -1.29 21.71 -7.26
C GLY A 406 -1.84 21.28 -5.88
N CYS A 407 -0.97 20.78 -4.98
CA CYS A 407 -1.34 20.36 -3.64
C CYS A 407 -0.23 20.71 -2.64
N HIS A 408 -0.62 21.23 -1.46
CA HIS A 408 0.32 21.71 -0.45
C HIS A 408 1.17 20.57 0.13
N ILE A 409 2.49 20.77 0.20
CA ILE A 409 3.43 19.84 0.83
C ILE A 409 3.60 20.22 2.30
N THR A 410 2.83 19.59 3.17
CA THR A 410 2.84 19.84 4.62
C THR A 410 4.01 19.16 5.31
N TYR A 411 4.41 17.95 4.85
CA TYR A 411 5.45 17.14 5.48
C TYR A 411 6.59 16.92 4.52
N VAL A 412 7.83 17.22 4.94
CA VAL A 412 9.05 16.99 4.16
C VAL A 412 9.99 16.08 4.94
N SER A 413 10.20 14.87 4.46
CA SER A 413 11.09 13.90 5.10
C SER A 413 12.51 14.06 4.60
N VAL A 414 13.45 14.17 5.52
CA VAL A 414 14.88 14.42 5.29
C VAL A 414 15.78 13.28 5.81
N GLY A 415 15.22 12.15 6.18
CA GLY A 415 15.95 10.97 6.67
C GLY A 415 14.99 9.83 7.02
N PRO A 416 15.48 8.63 7.39
CA PRO A 416 14.66 7.44 7.66
C PRO A 416 14.01 7.45 9.06
N GLU A 417 14.56 8.16 10.06
CA GLU A 417 14.07 8.15 11.43
C GLU A 417 12.72 8.85 11.54
N ARG A 418 11.93 8.48 12.58
CA ARG A 418 10.60 9.03 12.84
C ARG A 418 10.59 10.56 12.93
N ASP A 419 11.61 11.15 13.55
CA ASP A 419 11.75 12.61 13.78
C ASP A 419 12.44 13.35 12.62
N SER A 420 12.96 12.62 11.59
CA SER A 420 13.61 13.22 10.43
C SER A 420 12.57 13.75 9.44
N ILE A 421 11.70 14.63 9.94
CA ILE A 421 10.61 15.25 9.18
C ILE A 421 10.44 16.73 9.55
N ILE A 422 10.18 17.52 8.55
CA ILE A 422 9.89 18.96 8.68
C ILE A 422 8.39 19.12 8.41
N ILE A 423 7.69 19.83 9.28
CA ILE A 423 6.29 20.22 9.10
C ILE A 423 6.24 21.69 8.72
N ARG A 424 5.59 22.00 7.62
CA ARG A 424 5.43 23.34 7.06
C ARG A 424 4.10 23.98 7.46
#